data_ebe066efdafb4e587b82dfa9c2336297
#
_entry.id   ebe066efdafb4e587b82dfa9c2336297
#
_cell.length_a   1.000
_cell.length_b   1.000
_cell.length_c   1.000
_cell.angle_alpha   90.00
_cell.angle_beta   90.00
_cell.angle_gamma   90.00
#
_symmetry.space_group_name_H-M   'P 1'
#
loop_
_entity.id
_entity.type
_entity.pdbx_description
1 polymer ?
#
loop_
_entity_poly.entity_id
_entity_poly.type
_entity_poly.pdbx_seq_one_letter_code
_entity_poly.pdbx_strand_id
1 'polypeptide(L)'
;MVGGLVVAFVIWGVIAPEQVFDASSAALDWVMRNLGWIFTALATFLMFLLIILAFSKYGKIPLGLDGEKPEFSTVSWAAMLFGAGIGIGIIFFGPFEPLSYYLSPRPGAYEAASDEAVLGAMAQAAMHWGFNAWAIYAIVGLCVAYVSFRRGRVPLMSSIPVSYTHLTLPTILLV
;
A
#
# COMPACT_ATOMS: atom_id res chain seq x y z
N MET A 1 26.57 6.22 -1.51
CA MET A 1 25.80 7.39 -1.01
C MET A 1 24.63 6.97 -0.13
N VAL A 2 23.69 6.15 -0.59
CA VAL A 2 22.50 5.72 0.20
C VAL A 2 22.88 5.00 1.50
N GLY A 3 23.82 4.05 1.45
CA GLY A 3 24.27 3.31 2.65
C GLY A 3 24.84 4.23 3.75
N GLY A 4 25.56 5.27 3.37
CA GLY A 4 26.09 6.24 4.34
C GLY A 4 24.98 7.04 5.03
N LEU A 5 23.92 7.41 4.32
CA LEU A 5 22.74 8.08 4.90
C LEU A 5 21.99 7.18 5.87
N VAL A 6 21.82 5.89 5.52
CA VAL A 6 21.16 4.92 6.40
C VAL A 6 21.97 4.73 7.67
N VAL A 7 23.29 4.55 7.58
CA VAL A 7 24.16 4.41 8.74
C VAL A 7 24.12 5.66 9.62
N ALA A 8 24.20 6.86 9.02
CA ALA A 8 24.10 8.11 9.76
C ALA A 8 22.76 8.25 10.50
N PHE A 9 21.65 7.88 9.86
CA PHE A 9 20.32 7.89 10.48
C PHE A 9 20.23 6.90 11.65
N VAL A 10 20.77 5.69 11.49
CA VAL A 10 20.80 4.68 12.57
C VAL A 10 21.64 5.18 13.75
N ILE A 11 22.82 5.74 13.49
CA ILE A 11 23.69 6.30 14.53
C ILE A 11 22.96 7.43 15.27
N TRP A 12 22.30 8.33 14.55
CA TRP A 12 21.50 9.39 15.15
C TRP A 12 20.38 8.82 16.04
N GLY A 13 19.67 7.78 15.59
CA GLY A 13 18.63 7.13 16.37
C GLY A 13 19.13 6.47 17.66
N VAL A 14 20.36 5.95 17.65
CA VAL A 14 20.99 5.35 18.85
C VAL A 14 21.49 6.42 19.82
N ILE A 15 22.08 7.50 19.32
CA ILE A 15 22.68 8.54 20.15
C ILE A 15 21.62 9.50 20.72
N ALA A 16 20.61 9.83 19.92
CA ALA A 16 19.60 10.84 20.30
C ALA A 16 18.18 10.41 19.87
N PRO A 17 17.62 9.35 20.49
CA PRO A 17 16.32 8.80 20.08
C PRO A 17 15.17 9.81 20.19
N GLU A 18 15.16 10.66 21.21
CA GLU A 18 14.13 11.69 21.39
C GLU A 18 14.16 12.72 20.26
N GLN A 19 15.34 13.17 19.83
CA GLN A 19 15.46 14.11 18.71
C GLN A 19 14.97 13.49 17.39
N VAL A 20 15.26 12.21 17.15
CA VAL A 20 14.77 11.50 15.96
C VAL A 20 13.25 11.38 16.03
N PHE A 21 12.70 11.07 17.17
CA PHE A 21 11.25 11.00 17.36
C PHE A 21 10.59 12.36 17.10
N ASP A 22 11.08 13.42 17.68
CA ASP A 22 10.54 14.78 17.51
C ASP A 22 10.65 15.26 16.07
N ALA A 23 11.82 15.08 15.44
CA ALA A 23 12.02 15.44 14.04
C ALA A 23 11.13 14.64 13.08
N SER A 24 10.99 13.34 13.34
CA SER A 24 10.14 12.47 12.52
C SER A 24 8.65 12.80 12.70
N SER A 25 8.23 13.09 13.92
CA SER A 25 6.85 13.49 14.23
C SER A 25 6.51 14.83 13.59
N ALA A 26 7.39 15.82 13.70
CA ALA A 26 7.22 17.12 13.05
C ALA A 26 7.17 16.99 11.51
N ALA A 27 8.03 16.16 10.93
CA ALA A 27 8.02 15.90 9.49
C ALA A 27 6.72 15.21 9.05
N LEU A 28 6.25 14.21 9.81
CA LEU A 28 4.98 13.53 9.56
C LEU A 28 3.80 14.52 9.62
N ASP A 29 3.74 15.33 10.67
CA ASP A 29 2.70 16.34 10.84
C ASP A 29 2.69 17.34 9.67
N TRP A 30 3.84 17.78 9.23
CA TRP A 30 3.95 18.67 8.08
C TRP A 30 3.42 18.00 6.81
N VAL A 31 3.82 16.74 6.55
CA VAL A 31 3.34 15.96 5.39
C VAL A 31 1.82 15.80 5.44
N MET A 32 1.28 15.40 6.60
CA MET A 32 -0.16 15.17 6.75
C MET A 32 -0.98 16.45 6.56
N ARG A 33 -0.50 17.59 7.07
CA ARG A 33 -1.20 18.88 6.90
C ARG A 33 -1.13 19.42 5.48
N ASN A 34 0.01 19.30 4.81
CA ASN A 34 0.22 19.92 3.51
C ASN A 34 -0.05 18.98 2.32
N LEU A 35 0.25 17.70 2.47
CA LEU A 35 0.17 16.70 1.40
C LEU A 35 -0.89 15.62 1.62
N GLY A 36 -1.58 15.61 2.77
CA GLY A 36 -2.59 14.58 3.10
C GLY A 36 -3.68 14.45 2.03
N TRP A 37 -4.10 15.55 1.43
CA TRP A 37 -5.09 15.55 0.35
C TRP A 37 -4.61 14.81 -0.91
N ILE A 38 -3.29 14.83 -1.20
CA ILE A 38 -2.70 14.14 -2.35
C ILE A 38 -2.85 12.63 -2.17
N PHE A 39 -2.58 12.10 -0.96
CA PHE A 39 -2.73 10.66 -0.67
C PHE A 39 -4.17 10.22 -0.87
N THR A 40 -5.13 10.99 -0.36
CA THR A 40 -6.55 10.69 -0.51
C THR A 40 -6.99 10.76 -1.97
N ALA A 41 -6.59 11.81 -2.68
CA ALA A 41 -6.90 11.99 -4.10
C ALA A 41 -6.29 10.86 -4.95
N LEU A 42 -5.03 10.49 -4.69
CA LEU A 42 -4.36 9.41 -5.41
C LEU A 42 -5.03 8.05 -5.15
N ALA A 43 -5.33 7.71 -3.89
CA ALA A 43 -6.01 6.46 -3.56
C ALA A 43 -7.39 6.36 -4.23
N THR A 44 -8.14 7.44 -4.20
CA THR A 44 -9.45 7.53 -4.86
C THR A 44 -9.32 7.42 -6.38
N PHE A 45 -8.34 8.11 -6.97
CA PHE A 45 -8.03 8.00 -8.41
C PHE A 45 -7.70 6.56 -8.80
N LEU A 46 -6.83 5.89 -8.05
CA LEU A 46 -6.44 4.50 -8.32
C LEU A 46 -7.64 3.55 -8.22
N MET A 47 -8.53 3.76 -7.26
CA MET A 47 -9.77 3.00 -7.13
C MET A 47 -10.64 3.13 -8.39
N PHE A 48 -10.92 4.35 -8.84
CA PHE A 48 -11.70 4.56 -10.07
C PHE A 48 -10.99 4.04 -11.32
N LEU A 49 -9.68 4.22 -11.41
CA LEU A 49 -8.86 3.68 -12.50
C LEU A 49 -9.02 2.16 -12.62
N LEU A 50 -8.96 1.44 -11.50
CA LEU A 50 -9.13 -0.02 -11.49
C LEU A 50 -10.54 -0.44 -11.91
N ILE A 51 -11.57 0.27 -11.45
CA ILE A 51 -12.95 0.03 -11.87
C ILE A 51 -13.08 0.22 -13.38
N ILE A 52 -12.55 1.33 -13.90
CA ILE A 52 -12.57 1.62 -15.35
C ILE A 52 -11.79 0.55 -16.12
N LEU A 53 -10.62 0.14 -15.65
CA LEU A 53 -9.84 -0.92 -16.28
C LEU A 53 -10.60 -2.24 -16.31
N ALA A 54 -11.22 -2.64 -15.19
CA ALA A 54 -11.96 -3.90 -15.08
C ALA A 54 -13.14 -3.97 -16.08
N PHE A 55 -13.88 -2.89 -16.25
CA PHE A 55 -15.04 -2.84 -17.15
C PHE A 55 -14.70 -2.39 -18.58
N SER A 56 -13.46 -2.01 -18.85
CA SER A 56 -13.00 -1.63 -20.19
C SER A 56 -12.57 -2.85 -21.04
N LYS A 57 -12.20 -2.59 -22.29
CA LYS A 57 -11.57 -3.59 -23.17
C LYS A 57 -10.26 -4.17 -22.58
N TYR A 58 -9.60 -3.44 -21.71
CA TYR A 58 -8.34 -3.86 -21.09
C TYR A 58 -8.54 -4.91 -19.98
N GLY A 59 -9.71 -4.99 -19.36
CA GLY A 59 -10.05 -6.03 -18.38
C GLY A 59 -10.08 -7.46 -18.97
N LYS A 60 -10.09 -7.58 -20.30
CA LYS A 60 -10.06 -8.87 -21.02
C LYS A 60 -8.64 -9.34 -21.36
N ILE A 61 -7.63 -8.54 -21.09
CA ILE A 61 -6.23 -8.90 -21.38
C ILE A 61 -5.78 -9.95 -20.36
N PRO A 62 -5.40 -11.18 -20.82
CA PRO A 62 -4.86 -12.18 -19.91
C PRO A 62 -3.48 -11.70 -19.37
N LEU A 63 -3.24 -11.91 -18.09
CA LEU A 63 -1.96 -11.57 -17.46
C LEU A 63 -0.87 -12.61 -17.78
N GLY A 64 -1.25 -13.87 -18.03
CA GLY A 64 -0.35 -14.92 -18.52
C GLY A 64 -0.18 -14.92 -20.04
N LEU A 65 0.48 -15.94 -20.55
CA LEU A 65 0.64 -16.16 -22.00
C LEU A 65 -0.67 -16.62 -22.65
N ASP A 66 -0.80 -16.39 -23.96
CA ASP A 66 -2.00 -16.78 -24.69
C ASP A 66 -2.15 -18.31 -24.72
N GLY A 67 -3.29 -18.81 -24.26
CA GLY A 67 -3.58 -20.25 -24.18
C GLY A 67 -3.01 -20.96 -22.95
N GLU A 68 -2.32 -20.25 -22.07
CA GLU A 68 -1.83 -20.80 -20.81
C GLU A 68 -2.99 -21.14 -19.87
N LYS A 69 -2.93 -22.32 -19.28
CA LYS A 69 -3.92 -22.75 -18.27
C LYS A 69 -3.51 -22.26 -16.89
N PRO A 70 -4.49 -21.96 -16.02
CA PRO A 70 -4.20 -21.61 -14.63
C PRO A 70 -3.37 -22.71 -13.95
N GLU A 71 -2.28 -22.33 -13.30
CA GLU A 71 -1.41 -23.25 -12.54
C GLU A 71 -2.11 -23.81 -11.29
N PHE A 72 -2.94 -22.99 -10.66
CA PHE A 72 -3.65 -23.34 -9.43
C PHE A 72 -5.16 -23.44 -9.66
N SER A 73 -5.82 -24.33 -8.88
CA SER A 73 -7.27 -24.35 -8.82
C SER A 73 -7.80 -23.04 -8.23
N THR A 74 -9.04 -22.68 -8.54
CA THR A 74 -9.68 -21.47 -8.00
C THR A 74 -9.68 -21.46 -6.47
N VAL A 75 -9.87 -22.62 -5.83
CA VAL A 75 -9.87 -22.75 -4.37
C VAL A 75 -8.46 -22.49 -3.81
N SER A 76 -7.44 -23.10 -4.39
CA SER A 76 -6.05 -22.88 -3.96
C SER A 76 -5.63 -21.43 -4.15
N TRP A 77 -6.00 -20.83 -5.27
CA TRP A 77 -5.76 -19.41 -5.56
C TRP A 77 -6.45 -18.49 -4.53
N ALA A 78 -7.74 -18.72 -4.26
CA ALA A 78 -8.48 -17.97 -3.26
C ALA A 78 -7.88 -18.14 -1.86
N ALA A 79 -7.47 -19.36 -1.47
CA ALA A 79 -6.83 -19.62 -0.18
C ALA A 79 -5.47 -18.89 -0.04
N MET A 80 -4.67 -18.80 -1.11
CA MET A 80 -3.42 -18.03 -1.10
C MET A 80 -3.66 -16.54 -0.93
N LEU A 81 -4.64 -15.97 -1.65
CA LEU A 81 -5.02 -14.56 -1.50
C LEU A 81 -5.54 -14.27 -0.10
N PHE A 82 -6.40 -15.15 0.42
CA PHE A 82 -6.94 -15.03 1.76
C PHE A 82 -5.84 -15.11 2.82
N GLY A 83 -4.93 -16.08 2.71
CA GLY A 83 -3.79 -16.24 3.62
C GLY A 83 -2.85 -15.04 3.61
N ALA A 84 -2.60 -14.44 2.46
CA ALA A 84 -1.77 -13.24 2.34
C ALA A 84 -2.47 -11.98 2.90
N GLY A 85 -3.82 -11.87 2.75
CA GLY A 85 -4.60 -10.71 3.18
C GLY A 85 -4.94 -10.70 4.67
N ILE A 86 -5.10 -11.88 5.28
CA ILE A 86 -5.56 -12.03 6.69
C ILE A 86 -4.43 -12.09 7.71
N GLY A 87 -3.20 -11.83 7.34
CA GLY A 87 -2.11 -11.79 8.28
C GLY A 87 -2.33 -10.83 9.47
N ILE A 88 -1.27 -10.49 10.16
CA ILE A 88 -1.27 -9.55 11.30
C ILE A 88 -2.11 -8.28 11.04
N GLY A 89 -2.16 -7.81 9.79
CA GLY A 89 -2.98 -6.67 9.39
C GLY A 89 -4.41 -6.78 9.87
N ILE A 90 -5.16 -7.78 9.40
CA ILE A 90 -6.59 -7.90 9.74
C ILE A 90 -6.79 -8.44 11.15
N ILE A 91 -6.00 -9.44 11.57
CA ILE A 91 -6.16 -10.08 12.90
C ILE A 91 -5.88 -9.08 14.02
N PHE A 92 -4.84 -8.27 13.90
CA PHE A 92 -4.47 -7.29 14.92
C PHE A 92 -5.24 -5.98 14.77
N PHE A 93 -5.21 -5.37 13.57
CA PHE A 93 -5.80 -4.06 13.35
C PHE A 93 -7.33 -4.08 13.21
N GLY A 94 -7.92 -5.23 12.90
CA GLY A 94 -9.37 -5.39 12.83
C GLY A 94 -10.08 -4.96 14.13
N PRO A 95 -9.69 -5.48 15.31
CA PRO A 95 -10.21 -4.99 16.58
C PRO A 95 -9.54 -3.71 17.08
N PHE A 96 -8.24 -3.52 16.80
CA PHE A 96 -7.47 -2.40 17.33
C PHE A 96 -7.91 -1.05 16.75
N GLU A 97 -8.11 -0.94 15.44
CA GLU A 97 -8.47 0.34 14.82
C GLU A 97 -9.84 0.89 15.28
N PRO A 98 -10.93 0.13 15.24
CA PRO A 98 -12.21 0.63 15.75
C PRO A 98 -12.12 1.10 17.19
N LEU A 99 -11.42 0.34 18.05
CA LEU A 99 -11.24 0.71 19.45
C LEU A 99 -10.39 1.99 19.58
N SER A 100 -9.35 2.11 18.81
CA SER A 100 -8.49 3.30 18.79
C SER A 100 -9.27 4.54 18.37
N TYR A 101 -10.09 4.48 17.31
CA TYR A 101 -10.91 5.61 16.88
C TYR A 101 -12.09 5.89 17.80
N TYR A 102 -12.57 4.90 18.53
CA TYR A 102 -13.58 5.11 19.57
C TYR A 102 -13.03 5.92 20.74
N LEU A 103 -11.80 5.59 21.20
CA LEU A 103 -11.15 6.24 22.34
C LEU A 103 -10.43 7.54 21.96
N SER A 104 -9.93 7.65 20.74
CA SER A 104 -9.15 8.78 20.22
C SER A 104 -9.60 9.15 18.84
N PRO A 105 -10.79 9.76 18.68
CA PRO A 105 -11.30 10.15 17.39
C PRO A 105 -10.44 11.25 16.76
N ARG A 106 -10.51 11.36 15.44
CA ARG A 106 -9.89 12.48 14.72
C ARG A 106 -10.50 13.80 15.17
N PRO A 107 -9.73 14.90 15.19
CA PRO A 107 -10.22 16.21 15.61
C PRO A 107 -11.48 16.66 14.85
N GLY A 108 -12.49 17.08 15.57
CA GLY A 108 -13.73 17.61 14.99
C GLY A 108 -14.71 16.58 14.43
N ALA A 109 -14.47 15.28 14.62
CA ALA A 109 -15.37 14.24 14.12
C ALA A 109 -16.55 13.98 15.08
N TYR A 110 -16.28 13.53 16.28
CA TYR A 110 -17.25 13.18 17.33
C TYR A 110 -16.55 13.15 18.68
N GLU A 111 -17.31 13.12 19.77
CA GLU A 111 -16.77 13.03 21.13
C GLU A 111 -16.30 11.59 21.41
N ALA A 112 -15.13 11.48 22.07
CA ALA A 112 -14.54 10.19 22.42
C ALA A 112 -15.46 9.38 23.34
N ALA A 113 -15.52 8.08 23.15
CA ALA A 113 -16.30 7.13 23.93
C ALA A 113 -17.82 7.42 23.98
N SER A 114 -18.34 8.21 23.03
CA SER A 114 -19.78 8.49 22.87
C SER A 114 -20.48 7.41 22.03
N ASP A 115 -21.80 7.38 22.05
CA ASP A 115 -22.58 6.49 21.20
C ASP A 115 -22.35 6.78 19.71
N GLU A 116 -22.14 8.06 19.35
CA GLU A 116 -21.80 8.48 18.00
C GLU A 116 -20.41 7.98 17.58
N ALA A 117 -19.48 7.89 18.54
CA ALA A 117 -18.12 7.38 18.30
C ALA A 117 -18.12 5.92 17.84
N VAL A 118 -19.09 5.11 18.22
CA VAL A 118 -19.18 3.69 17.80
C VAL A 118 -19.31 3.60 16.28
N LEU A 119 -20.29 4.29 15.70
CA LEU A 119 -20.51 4.28 14.25
C LEU A 119 -19.39 4.99 13.50
N GLY A 120 -18.89 6.10 14.04
CA GLY A 120 -17.79 6.87 13.47
C GLY A 120 -16.49 6.05 13.40
N ALA A 121 -16.15 5.34 14.47
CA ALA A 121 -14.97 4.49 14.55
C ALA A 121 -15.05 3.30 13.56
N MET A 122 -16.21 2.65 13.48
CA MET A 122 -16.44 1.55 12.52
C MET A 122 -16.37 2.04 11.08
N ALA A 123 -16.96 3.19 10.77
CA ALA A 123 -16.90 3.78 9.43
C ALA A 123 -15.46 4.16 9.05
N GLN A 124 -14.67 4.69 9.98
CA GLN A 124 -13.27 5.04 9.77
C GLN A 124 -12.42 3.79 9.50
N ALA A 125 -12.58 2.73 10.29
CA ALA A 125 -11.91 1.46 10.07
C ALA A 125 -12.31 0.82 8.73
N ALA A 126 -13.59 0.83 8.39
CA ALA A 126 -14.07 0.32 7.10
C ALA A 126 -13.51 1.13 5.90
N MET A 127 -13.32 2.44 6.05
CA MET A 127 -12.69 3.27 5.02
C MET A 127 -11.21 2.91 4.84
N HIS A 128 -10.47 2.65 5.93
CA HIS A 128 -9.06 2.27 5.87
C HIS A 128 -8.86 0.89 5.22
N TRP A 129 -9.68 -0.08 5.59
CA TRP A 129 -9.56 -1.46 5.09
C TRP A 129 -10.45 -1.75 3.88
N GLY A 130 -11.17 -0.74 3.41
CA GLY A 130 -12.05 -0.83 2.25
C GLY A 130 -11.33 -0.68 0.91
N PHE A 131 -12.08 -0.29 -0.10
CA PHE A 131 -11.65 -0.24 -1.50
C PHE A 131 -10.37 0.56 -1.74
N ASN A 132 -10.15 1.65 -1.01
CA ASN A 132 -9.01 2.54 -1.24
C ASN A 132 -7.67 1.85 -0.97
N ALA A 133 -7.54 1.14 0.15
CA ALA A 133 -6.32 0.40 0.47
C ALA A 133 -6.09 -0.73 -0.53
N TRP A 134 -7.11 -1.52 -0.82
CA TRP A 134 -7.00 -2.64 -1.74
C TRP A 134 -6.79 -2.20 -3.18
N ALA A 135 -7.22 -1.00 -3.58
CA ALA A 135 -6.91 -0.43 -4.88
C ALA A 135 -5.41 -0.19 -5.07
N ILE A 136 -4.71 0.28 -4.03
CA ILE A 136 -3.26 0.47 -4.07
C ILE A 136 -2.54 -0.87 -4.26
N TYR A 137 -2.92 -1.89 -3.49
CA TYR A 137 -2.37 -3.24 -3.64
C TYR A 137 -2.66 -3.82 -5.03
N ALA A 138 -3.91 -3.69 -5.49
CA ALA A 138 -4.33 -4.25 -6.76
C ALA A 138 -3.60 -3.62 -7.95
N ILE A 139 -3.39 -2.30 -7.98
CA ILE A 139 -2.67 -1.65 -9.09
C ILE A 139 -1.20 -2.08 -9.14
N VAL A 140 -0.55 -2.18 -7.98
CA VAL A 140 0.83 -2.67 -7.90
C VAL A 140 0.90 -4.13 -8.34
N GLY A 141 0.01 -4.98 -7.83
CA GLY A 141 -0.09 -6.39 -8.20
C GLY A 141 -0.33 -6.59 -9.71
N LEU A 142 -1.24 -5.80 -10.30
CA LEU A 142 -1.50 -5.82 -11.75
C LEU A 142 -0.26 -5.42 -12.56
N CYS A 143 0.44 -4.36 -12.15
CA CYS A 143 1.66 -3.91 -12.83
C CYS A 143 2.73 -5.00 -12.78
N VAL A 144 2.99 -5.57 -11.60
CA VAL A 144 3.97 -6.66 -11.43
C VAL A 144 3.55 -7.88 -12.24
N ALA A 145 2.30 -8.31 -12.16
CA ALA A 145 1.80 -9.48 -12.89
C ALA A 145 1.92 -9.28 -14.40
N TYR A 146 1.51 -8.13 -14.93
CA TYR A 146 1.61 -7.82 -16.36
C TYR A 146 3.07 -7.83 -16.84
N VAL A 147 3.97 -7.20 -16.08
CA VAL A 147 5.39 -7.12 -16.45
C VAL A 147 6.06 -8.50 -16.36
N SER A 148 5.75 -9.28 -15.33
CA SER A 148 6.38 -10.59 -15.11
C SER A 148 5.81 -11.67 -16.02
N PHE A 149 4.50 -11.85 -15.99
CA PHE A 149 3.88 -12.98 -16.70
C PHE A 149 3.61 -12.66 -18.19
N ARG A 150 3.13 -11.44 -18.51
CA ARG A 150 2.83 -11.09 -19.89
C ARG A 150 4.04 -10.61 -20.68
N ARG A 151 5.00 -9.91 -20.03
CA ARG A 151 6.20 -9.37 -20.66
C ARG A 151 7.45 -10.22 -20.43
N GLY A 152 7.37 -11.27 -19.60
CA GLY A 152 8.49 -12.17 -19.29
C GLY A 152 9.69 -11.50 -18.61
N ARG A 153 9.46 -10.39 -17.86
CA ARG A 153 10.52 -9.69 -17.15
C ARG A 153 10.61 -10.18 -15.70
N VAL A 154 11.74 -9.91 -15.06
CA VAL A 154 11.93 -10.25 -13.64
C VAL A 154 10.89 -9.48 -12.79
N PRO A 155 10.24 -10.11 -11.79
CA PRO A 155 9.21 -9.49 -10.94
C PRO A 155 9.81 -8.50 -9.93
N LEU A 156 10.47 -7.47 -10.43
CA LEU A 156 11.04 -6.38 -9.63
C LEU A 156 10.25 -5.10 -9.86
N MET A 157 10.14 -4.28 -8.82
CA MET A 157 9.50 -2.96 -8.93
C MET A 157 10.20 -2.07 -9.97
N SER A 158 11.52 -2.21 -10.13
CA SER A 158 12.31 -1.54 -11.16
C SER A 158 11.99 -1.98 -12.60
N SER A 159 11.33 -3.11 -12.78
CA SER A 159 10.91 -3.61 -14.10
C SER A 159 9.63 -2.95 -14.61
N ILE A 160 8.87 -2.27 -13.74
CA ILE A 160 7.61 -1.59 -14.08
C ILE A 160 7.85 -0.35 -14.94
N PRO A 161 8.70 0.62 -14.56
CA PRO A 161 9.02 1.78 -15.38
C PRO A 161 10.07 1.43 -16.42
N VAL A 162 9.65 1.20 -17.67
CA VAL A 162 10.51 0.79 -18.81
C VAL A 162 11.70 1.71 -19.05
N SER A 163 11.57 3.00 -18.68
CA SER A 163 12.61 4.02 -18.89
C SER A 163 13.81 3.87 -17.95
N TYR A 164 13.66 3.24 -16.79
CA TYR A 164 14.71 3.13 -15.79
C TYR A 164 15.59 1.89 -15.95
N THR A 165 15.15 0.86 -16.68
CA THR A 165 15.95 -0.37 -16.89
C THR A 165 17.26 -0.12 -17.63
N HIS A 166 17.33 0.89 -18.49
CA HIS A 166 18.55 1.27 -19.19
C HIS A 166 19.50 2.13 -18.33
N LEU A 167 19.01 2.80 -17.29
CA LEU A 167 19.81 3.64 -16.40
C LEU A 167 20.38 2.89 -15.19
N THR A 168 19.77 1.74 -14.82
CA THR A 168 20.19 0.96 -13.64
C THR A 168 21.06 -0.25 -13.95
N LEU A 169 21.13 -0.70 -15.20
CA LEU A 169 22.00 -1.79 -15.61
C LEU A 169 23.49 -1.61 -15.25
N PRO A 170 24.09 -0.41 -15.37
CA PRO A 170 25.47 -0.21 -14.94
C PRO A 170 25.67 -0.27 -13.43
N THR A 171 24.63 -0.05 -12.63
CA THR A 171 24.74 0.01 -11.17
C THR A 171 24.60 -1.36 -10.50
N ILE A 172 23.96 -2.31 -11.17
CA ILE A 172 23.76 -3.70 -10.64
C ILE A 172 25.00 -4.56 -10.86
N LEU A 173 25.87 -4.19 -11.80
CA LEU A 173 27.14 -4.88 -12.05
C LEU A 173 28.28 -4.46 -11.10
N LEU A 174 28.02 -3.57 -10.14
CA LEU A 174 28.99 -3.08 -9.16
C LEU A 174 28.68 -3.49 -7.71
N VAL A 175 27.84 -4.51 -7.52
CA VAL A 175 27.58 -5.10 -6.19
C VAL A 175 27.98 -6.56 -6.20
#